data_42a614adb3f9b6041fc2b53bd8d840e6
#
_entry.id   42a614adb3f9b6041fc2b53bd8d840e6
#
_cell.length_a   1.000
_cell.length_b   1.000
_cell.length_c   1.000
_cell.angle_alpha   90.00
_cell.angle_beta   90.00
_cell.angle_gamma   90.00
#
_symmetry.space_group_name_H-M   'P 1'
#
loop_
_entity.id
_entity.type
_entity.pdbx_description
1 polymer ?
#
loop_
_entity_poly.entity_id
_entity_poly.type
_entity_poly.pdbx_seq_one_letter_code
_entity_poly.pdbx_strand_id
1 'polypeptide(L)'
;MAATSGNGQEPMDTSSSLLDLEAYLTNYTGVTRARRLAFIASVSPPHKRDALALAAAEVKRTTNTALYLELVALSGDDGGLSRDDGWVEQVDRKAQQRLDKLESDLNGHKTSLVKESIRMGHTDLGDFHYERGDFNTALKCYVRTRDYCTTSKHIIAMCLNVIKASIQMGNFTHVTNYITKAESTPDGSDPTLLAQLRVAAGLAFLEAKKYKLAARKFLDVPPELGSSYSEVASAQDVALYGGLCALASFDRAELKAKLIDAPGFKTFLELYPQVREAAHDFFQSRYASCLAHLEKLRPDLLLDLHLHDHVKQLYDDVRSKALVQYFSPFVTVDMRLMATAFNVGVDGLEKELAKLIMDKQIAARIDSQAKVLHARHADQRTATFAAALKMGDEYMRDTKAMLLRINLMRADFIVKGEGQGIGPSKSSRQEARATAPFHPAGIDGLMAMEGP
;
A
#
# COMPACT_ATOMS: atom_id res chain seq x y z
N MET A 1 18.73 -18.32 -7.63
CA MET A 1 17.89 -19.49 -7.87
C MET A 1 16.77 -19.48 -6.84
N ALA A 2 15.62 -18.98 -7.21
CA ALA A 2 14.38 -19.14 -6.46
C ALA A 2 13.39 -19.77 -7.43
N ALA A 3 12.94 -20.95 -7.08
CA ALA A 3 12.01 -21.75 -7.87
C ALA A 3 10.66 -21.03 -7.93
N THR A 4 10.25 -20.63 -9.12
CA THR A 4 8.90 -20.18 -9.41
C THR A 4 7.98 -21.40 -9.37
N SER A 5 7.19 -21.52 -8.31
CA SER A 5 6.05 -22.43 -8.24
C SER A 5 5.02 -21.95 -9.28
N GLY A 6 4.88 -22.76 -10.35
CA GLY A 6 3.89 -22.55 -11.40
C GLY A 6 2.47 -22.67 -10.84
N ASN A 7 1.84 -21.55 -10.57
CA ASN A 7 0.39 -21.44 -10.49
C ASN A 7 -0.09 -21.23 -11.93
N GLY A 8 -0.99 -22.11 -12.39
CA GLY A 8 -1.66 -21.99 -13.69
C GLY A 8 -2.51 -20.72 -13.75
N GLN A 9 -1.88 -19.60 -14.03
CA GLN A 9 -2.54 -18.36 -14.39
C GLN A 9 -2.90 -18.47 -15.88
N GLU A 10 -4.18 -18.34 -16.18
CA GLU A 10 -4.62 -18.06 -17.56
C GLU A 10 -3.85 -16.85 -18.08
N PRO A 11 -3.37 -16.87 -19.33
CA PRO A 11 -2.64 -15.74 -19.89
C PRO A 11 -3.56 -14.51 -19.88
N MET A 12 -3.20 -13.53 -19.04
CA MET A 12 -3.91 -12.26 -18.99
C MET A 12 -3.67 -11.52 -20.29
N ASP A 13 -4.75 -11.14 -20.97
CA ASP A 13 -4.70 -10.53 -22.30
C ASP A 13 -4.19 -9.07 -22.19
N THR A 14 -2.93 -8.88 -22.55
CA THR A 14 -2.28 -7.55 -22.62
C THR A 14 -2.27 -6.99 -24.04
N SER A 15 -2.90 -7.69 -25.01
CA SER A 15 -2.83 -7.37 -26.44
C SER A 15 -3.58 -6.08 -26.82
N SER A 16 -4.44 -5.56 -25.96
CA SER A 16 -5.25 -4.36 -26.22
C SER A 16 -4.69 -3.06 -25.63
N SER A 17 -3.53 -3.10 -24.98
CA SER A 17 -2.89 -1.90 -24.44
C SER A 17 -2.40 -1.00 -25.58
N LEU A 18 -2.82 0.28 -25.56
CA LEU A 18 -2.35 1.35 -26.44
C LEU A 18 -1.29 2.21 -25.73
N LEU A 19 -0.57 1.64 -24.77
CA LEU A 19 0.41 2.36 -23.96
C LEU A 19 1.51 2.96 -24.83
N ASP A 20 1.60 4.28 -24.84
CA ASP A 20 2.75 4.99 -25.41
C ASP A 20 3.95 4.87 -24.47
N LEU A 21 4.89 3.97 -24.81
CA LEU A 21 6.06 3.68 -24.00
C LEU A 21 6.95 4.91 -23.80
N GLU A 22 7.07 5.79 -24.78
CA GLU A 22 7.91 6.99 -24.66
C GLU A 22 7.30 7.98 -23.66
N ALA A 23 6.00 8.26 -23.78
CA ALA A 23 5.29 9.10 -22.84
C ALA A 23 5.30 8.51 -21.40
N TYR A 24 5.13 7.20 -21.27
CA TYR A 24 5.20 6.50 -19.99
C TYR A 24 6.57 6.68 -19.33
N LEU A 25 7.66 6.58 -20.10
CA LEU A 25 9.02 6.68 -19.60
C LEU A 25 9.41 8.08 -19.10
N THR A 26 8.75 9.15 -19.57
CA THR A 26 9.04 10.51 -19.10
C THR A 26 8.77 10.69 -17.61
N ASN A 27 7.90 9.86 -17.04
CA ASN A 27 7.51 9.91 -15.62
C ASN A 27 8.56 9.31 -14.67
N TYR A 28 9.54 8.57 -15.20
CA TYR A 28 10.52 7.86 -14.39
C TYR A 28 11.94 8.26 -14.70
N THR A 29 12.83 8.05 -13.73
CA THR A 29 14.27 8.35 -13.88
C THR A 29 15.13 7.20 -13.37
N GLY A 30 16.37 7.15 -13.81
CA GLY A 30 17.38 6.22 -13.30
C GLY A 30 17.09 4.73 -13.61
N VAL A 31 17.45 3.87 -12.67
CA VAL A 31 17.36 2.41 -12.82
C VAL A 31 15.92 1.92 -12.97
N THR A 32 14.96 2.59 -12.35
CA THR A 32 13.54 2.22 -12.41
C THR A 32 12.98 2.27 -13.82
N ARG A 33 13.41 3.27 -14.62
CA ARG A 33 13.02 3.40 -16.03
C ARG A 33 13.36 2.15 -16.84
N ALA A 34 14.60 1.69 -16.73
CA ALA A 34 15.05 0.48 -17.41
C ALA A 34 14.36 -0.80 -16.88
N ARG A 35 14.15 -0.90 -15.58
CA ARG A 35 13.48 -2.06 -14.96
C ARG A 35 12.01 -2.18 -15.34
N ARG A 36 11.27 -1.08 -15.39
CA ARG A 36 9.88 -1.06 -15.83
C ARG A 36 9.77 -1.51 -17.30
N LEU A 37 10.67 -1.05 -18.17
CA LEU A 37 10.74 -1.52 -19.55
C LEU A 37 11.08 -3.01 -19.66
N ALA A 38 12.03 -3.50 -18.87
CA ALA A 38 12.37 -4.91 -18.81
C ALA A 38 11.16 -5.75 -18.37
N PHE A 39 10.39 -5.25 -17.40
CA PHE A 39 9.16 -5.89 -16.94
C PHE A 39 8.09 -5.92 -18.03
N ILE A 40 7.83 -4.80 -18.71
CA ILE A 40 6.88 -4.72 -19.83
C ILE A 40 7.28 -5.70 -20.94
N ALA A 41 8.57 -5.77 -21.27
CA ALA A 41 9.08 -6.72 -22.26
C ALA A 41 8.90 -8.20 -21.88
N SER A 42 8.90 -8.51 -20.57
CA SER A 42 8.68 -9.87 -20.07
C SER A 42 7.19 -10.27 -20.07
N VAL A 43 6.29 -9.32 -19.82
CA VAL A 43 4.84 -9.57 -19.65
C VAL A 43 4.08 -9.45 -20.98
N SER A 44 4.43 -8.47 -21.82
CA SER A 44 3.66 -8.16 -23.02
C SER A 44 4.41 -8.52 -24.31
N PRO A 45 3.99 -9.60 -25.01
CA PRO A 45 4.59 -9.99 -26.30
C PRO A 45 4.52 -8.90 -27.39
N PRO A 46 3.40 -8.15 -27.55
CA PRO A 46 3.30 -7.12 -28.60
C PRO A 46 4.26 -5.96 -28.38
N HIS A 47 4.52 -5.54 -27.13
CA HIS A 47 5.41 -4.43 -26.81
C HIS A 47 6.87 -4.87 -26.59
N LYS A 48 7.17 -6.16 -26.67
CA LYS A 48 8.48 -6.73 -26.32
C LYS A 48 9.63 -6.08 -27.07
N ARG A 49 9.52 -5.94 -28.40
CA ARG A 49 10.59 -5.41 -29.25
C ARG A 49 10.89 -3.93 -28.93
N ASP A 50 9.86 -3.13 -28.86
CA ASP A 50 9.99 -1.69 -28.61
C ASP A 50 10.48 -1.42 -27.19
N ALA A 51 9.93 -2.14 -26.21
CA ALA A 51 10.37 -2.05 -24.82
C ALA A 51 11.83 -2.46 -24.64
N LEU A 52 12.29 -3.55 -25.28
CA LEU A 52 13.69 -3.98 -25.23
C LEU A 52 14.63 -2.98 -25.92
N ALA A 53 14.23 -2.40 -27.05
CA ALA A 53 15.04 -1.40 -27.75
C ALA A 53 15.23 -0.15 -26.89
N LEU A 54 14.13 0.35 -26.29
CA LEU A 54 14.17 1.49 -25.40
C LEU A 54 14.93 1.18 -24.10
N ALA A 55 14.73 0.00 -23.52
CA ALA A 55 15.47 -0.44 -22.32
C ALA A 55 16.97 -0.50 -22.58
N ALA A 56 17.39 -1.09 -23.69
CA ALA A 56 18.80 -1.17 -24.07
C ALA A 56 19.42 0.23 -24.29
N ALA A 57 18.67 1.15 -24.93
CA ALA A 57 19.11 2.53 -25.10
C ALA A 57 19.31 3.26 -23.76
N GLU A 58 18.38 3.06 -22.81
CA GLU A 58 18.49 3.65 -21.48
C GLU A 58 19.63 3.03 -20.66
N VAL A 59 19.78 1.70 -20.69
CA VAL A 59 20.85 1.01 -19.96
C VAL A 59 22.23 1.39 -20.51
N LYS A 60 22.36 1.58 -21.82
CA LYS A 60 23.61 2.06 -22.43
C LYS A 60 24.02 3.48 -21.98
N ARG A 61 23.08 4.27 -21.45
CA ARG A 61 23.38 5.57 -20.81
C ARG A 61 23.87 5.43 -19.37
N THR A 62 23.63 4.28 -18.75
CA THR A 62 24.05 3.94 -17.38
C THR A 62 25.30 3.05 -17.41
N THR A 63 25.75 2.63 -16.21
CA THR A 63 26.87 1.70 -16.07
C THR A 63 26.42 0.27 -15.71
N ASN A 64 25.13 -0.04 -15.86
CA ASN A 64 24.57 -1.33 -15.43
C ASN A 64 24.68 -2.40 -16.51
N THR A 65 25.83 -3.07 -16.57
CA THR A 65 26.10 -4.16 -17.51
C THR A 65 25.30 -5.42 -17.20
N ALA A 66 25.00 -5.67 -15.92
CA ALA A 66 24.21 -6.85 -15.51
C ALA A 66 22.79 -6.80 -16.09
N LEU A 67 22.10 -5.66 -15.96
CA LEU A 67 20.77 -5.46 -16.53
C LEU A 67 20.79 -5.54 -18.06
N TYR A 68 21.86 -5.04 -18.72
CA TYR A 68 22.02 -5.17 -20.15
C TYR A 68 22.06 -6.64 -20.59
N LEU A 69 22.83 -7.48 -19.89
CA LEU A 69 22.91 -8.90 -20.19
C LEU A 69 21.58 -9.63 -19.94
N GLU A 70 20.83 -9.24 -18.89
CA GLU A 70 19.47 -9.74 -18.68
C GLU A 70 18.53 -9.39 -19.83
N LEU A 71 18.59 -8.13 -20.34
CA LEU A 71 17.77 -7.72 -21.49
C LEU A 71 18.13 -8.48 -22.77
N VAL A 72 19.41 -8.74 -23.00
CA VAL A 72 19.87 -9.58 -24.13
C VAL A 72 19.35 -11.01 -23.99
N ALA A 73 19.39 -11.59 -22.79
CA ALA A 73 18.86 -12.90 -22.53
C ALA A 73 17.33 -12.99 -22.72
N LEU A 74 16.58 -11.94 -22.30
CA LEU A 74 15.13 -11.82 -22.51
C LEU A 74 14.76 -11.64 -24.00
N SER A 75 15.66 -11.00 -24.79
CA SER A 75 15.46 -10.81 -26.22
C SER A 75 15.35 -12.14 -26.95
N GLY A 76 16.19 -13.13 -26.62
CA GLY A 76 16.28 -14.38 -27.36
C GLY A 76 16.63 -14.13 -28.85
N ASP A 77 16.37 -15.13 -29.69
CA ASP A 77 16.66 -15.03 -31.14
C ASP A 77 15.68 -14.10 -31.89
N ASP A 78 14.48 -13.90 -31.35
CA ASP A 78 13.40 -13.12 -32.02
C ASP A 78 13.41 -11.63 -31.68
N GLY A 79 14.14 -11.20 -30.65
CA GLY A 79 14.03 -9.82 -30.09
C GLY A 79 14.89 -8.76 -30.77
N GLY A 80 15.78 -9.14 -31.71
CA GLY A 80 16.58 -8.19 -32.49
C GLY A 80 17.67 -7.43 -31.71
N LEU A 81 17.92 -7.75 -30.44
CA LEU A 81 18.97 -7.13 -29.62
C LEU A 81 20.24 -7.99 -29.70
N SER A 82 21.25 -7.50 -30.40
CA SER A 82 22.55 -8.20 -30.45
C SER A 82 23.39 -7.85 -29.21
N ARG A 83 24.13 -8.84 -28.73
CA ARG A 83 25.06 -8.63 -27.61
C ARG A 83 26.26 -7.79 -28.08
N ASP A 84 26.54 -6.74 -27.34
CA ASP A 84 27.65 -5.81 -27.59
C ASP A 84 28.73 -6.03 -26.52
N ASP A 85 29.59 -7.02 -26.73
CA ASP A 85 30.65 -7.36 -25.76
C ASP A 85 31.67 -6.25 -25.63
N GLY A 86 31.96 -5.49 -26.75
CA GLY A 86 32.89 -4.38 -26.72
C GLY A 86 32.42 -3.24 -25.81
N TRP A 87 31.10 -2.95 -25.83
CA TRP A 87 30.54 -1.94 -24.93
C TRP A 87 30.61 -2.43 -23.46
N VAL A 88 30.27 -3.69 -23.19
CA VAL A 88 30.31 -4.27 -21.83
C VAL A 88 31.71 -4.18 -21.25
N GLU A 89 32.75 -4.64 -21.99
CA GLU A 89 34.14 -4.59 -21.51
C GLU A 89 34.61 -3.15 -21.26
N GLN A 90 34.24 -2.22 -22.14
CA GLN A 90 34.63 -0.82 -21.98
C GLN A 90 33.99 -0.19 -20.75
N VAL A 91 32.68 -0.45 -20.52
CA VAL A 91 31.95 0.07 -19.37
C VAL A 91 32.48 -0.54 -18.06
N ASP A 92 32.71 -1.84 -18.05
CA ASP A 92 33.24 -2.54 -16.86
C ASP A 92 34.64 -2.05 -16.49
N ARG A 93 35.50 -1.79 -17.49
CA ARG A 93 36.85 -1.21 -17.25
C ARG A 93 36.76 0.20 -16.66
N LYS A 94 35.88 1.05 -17.22
CA LYS A 94 35.65 2.41 -16.68
C LYS A 94 35.05 2.37 -15.26
N ALA A 95 34.13 1.45 -15.04
CA ALA A 95 33.50 1.26 -13.74
C ALA A 95 34.51 0.80 -12.69
N GLN A 96 35.43 -0.12 -13.03
CA GLN A 96 36.47 -0.56 -12.12
C GLN A 96 37.43 0.60 -11.77
N GLN A 97 37.84 1.40 -12.75
CA GLN A 97 38.67 2.59 -12.49
C GLN A 97 37.97 3.60 -11.56
N ARG A 98 36.64 3.79 -11.74
CA ARG A 98 35.84 4.66 -10.86
C ARG A 98 35.73 4.09 -9.46
N LEU A 99 35.55 2.76 -9.32
CA LEU A 99 35.50 2.06 -8.04
C LEU A 99 36.81 2.22 -7.29
N ASP A 100 37.95 1.90 -7.92
CA ASP A 100 39.29 2.01 -7.34
C ASP A 100 39.56 3.43 -6.83
N LYS A 101 39.13 4.43 -7.58
CA LYS A 101 39.21 5.84 -7.17
C LYS A 101 38.36 6.13 -5.93
N LEU A 102 37.08 5.73 -5.93
CA LEU A 102 36.18 5.97 -4.81
C LEU A 102 36.65 5.27 -3.52
N GLU A 103 37.21 4.05 -3.64
CA GLU A 103 37.79 3.33 -2.51
C GLU A 103 39.06 4.01 -1.99
N SER A 104 39.92 4.50 -2.88
CA SER A 104 41.11 5.28 -2.52
C SER A 104 40.73 6.57 -1.79
N ASP A 105 39.75 7.32 -2.31
CA ASP A 105 39.27 8.55 -1.71
C ASP A 105 38.64 8.27 -0.33
N LEU A 106 37.82 7.22 -0.20
CA LEU A 106 37.27 6.79 1.08
C LEU A 106 38.35 6.41 2.10
N ASN A 107 39.40 5.72 1.68
CA ASN A 107 40.53 5.38 2.56
C ASN A 107 41.28 6.65 2.98
N GLY A 108 41.47 7.63 2.10
CA GLY A 108 42.00 8.94 2.42
C GLY A 108 41.12 9.71 3.43
N HIS A 109 39.80 9.64 3.29
CA HIS A 109 38.88 10.23 4.26
C HIS A 109 38.91 9.53 5.62
N LYS A 110 39.08 8.21 5.66
CA LYS A 110 39.24 7.47 6.91
C LYS A 110 40.49 7.85 7.66
N THR A 111 41.61 8.11 6.96
CA THR A 111 42.85 8.58 7.60
C THR A 111 42.73 9.99 8.14
N SER A 112 41.95 10.86 7.48
CA SER A 112 41.68 12.24 7.94
C SER A 112 40.73 12.30 9.12
N LEU A 113 39.99 11.22 9.46
CA LEU A 113 39.01 11.09 10.56
C LEU A 113 37.85 12.11 10.50
N VAL A 114 37.59 12.75 9.36
CA VAL A 114 36.49 13.68 9.19
C VAL A 114 35.21 12.90 8.92
N LYS A 115 34.32 12.81 9.91
CA LYS A 115 33.10 12.00 9.84
C LYS A 115 32.24 12.32 8.63
N GLU A 116 32.10 13.60 8.28
CA GLU A 116 31.28 14.02 7.16
C GLU A 116 31.84 13.52 5.82
N SER A 117 33.15 13.62 5.61
CA SER A 117 33.80 13.12 4.39
C SER A 117 33.71 11.58 4.29
N ILE A 118 33.84 10.88 5.40
CA ILE A 118 33.67 9.42 5.43
C ILE A 118 32.23 9.04 5.11
N ARG A 119 31.24 9.78 5.65
CA ARG A 119 29.82 9.57 5.36
C ARG A 119 29.55 9.75 3.87
N MET A 120 30.03 10.86 3.30
CA MET A 120 29.87 11.14 1.84
C MET A 120 30.54 10.04 1.01
N GLY A 121 31.77 9.65 1.32
CA GLY A 121 32.46 8.58 0.60
C GLY A 121 31.74 7.25 0.63
N HIS A 122 31.10 6.88 1.76
CA HIS A 122 30.23 5.69 1.80
C HIS A 122 28.94 5.87 1.02
N THR A 123 28.38 7.08 0.95
CA THR A 123 27.19 7.38 0.11
C THR A 123 27.54 7.26 -1.36
N ASP A 124 28.65 7.90 -1.79
CA ASP A 124 29.11 7.87 -3.18
C ASP A 124 29.41 6.44 -3.67
N LEU A 125 30.02 5.63 -2.79
CA LEU A 125 30.24 4.21 -3.08
C LEU A 125 28.91 3.44 -3.17
N GLY A 126 27.94 3.76 -2.30
CA GLY A 126 26.60 3.19 -2.35
C GLY A 126 25.86 3.56 -3.64
N ASP A 127 25.92 4.83 -4.06
CA ASP A 127 25.30 5.33 -5.30
C ASP A 127 25.93 4.66 -6.52
N PHE A 128 27.25 4.49 -6.53
CA PHE A 128 27.95 3.75 -7.59
C PHE A 128 27.45 2.31 -7.73
N HIS A 129 27.36 1.56 -6.63
CA HIS A 129 26.84 0.19 -6.68
C HIS A 129 25.36 0.13 -7.04
N TYR A 130 24.57 1.13 -6.61
CA TYR A 130 23.17 1.26 -6.97
C TYR A 130 23.00 1.48 -8.49
N GLU A 131 23.79 2.38 -9.10
CA GLU A 131 23.79 2.63 -10.55
C GLU A 131 24.18 1.37 -11.33
N ARG A 132 25.05 0.54 -10.79
CA ARG A 132 25.46 -0.75 -11.39
C ARG A 132 24.44 -1.88 -11.20
N GLY A 133 23.42 -1.68 -10.39
CA GLY A 133 22.41 -2.70 -10.06
C GLY A 133 22.83 -3.69 -8.97
N ASP A 134 23.99 -3.50 -8.33
CA ASP A 134 24.37 -4.30 -7.14
C ASP A 134 23.78 -3.67 -5.88
N PHE A 135 22.47 -3.90 -5.70
CA PHE A 135 21.70 -3.33 -4.59
C PHE A 135 22.14 -3.89 -3.24
N ASN A 136 22.67 -5.12 -3.18
CA ASN A 136 23.13 -5.73 -1.95
C ASN A 136 24.36 -4.99 -1.38
N THR A 137 25.34 -4.69 -2.23
CA THR A 137 26.53 -3.95 -1.83
C THR A 137 26.18 -2.47 -1.58
N ALA A 138 25.34 -1.87 -2.40
CA ALA A 138 24.82 -0.51 -2.18
C ALA A 138 24.17 -0.38 -0.80
N LEU A 139 23.29 -1.30 -0.43
CA LEU A 139 22.64 -1.34 0.87
C LEU A 139 23.66 -1.40 2.02
N LYS A 140 24.70 -2.24 1.91
CA LYS A 140 25.76 -2.35 2.94
C LYS A 140 26.51 -1.01 3.08
N CYS A 141 26.78 -0.34 1.96
CA CYS A 141 27.46 0.96 1.97
C CYS A 141 26.57 2.03 2.63
N TYR A 142 25.28 2.11 2.28
CA TYR A 142 24.34 3.05 2.89
C TYR A 142 24.15 2.81 4.39
N VAL A 143 24.04 1.55 4.83
CA VAL A 143 23.91 1.24 6.27
C VAL A 143 25.16 1.66 7.06
N ARG A 144 26.36 1.53 6.47
CA ARG A 144 27.61 1.96 7.12
C ARG A 144 27.68 3.48 7.35
N THR A 145 26.95 4.29 6.57
CA THR A 145 26.91 5.75 6.80
C THR A 145 26.29 6.11 8.14
N ARG A 146 25.49 5.22 8.75
CA ARG A 146 24.86 5.42 10.06
C ARG A 146 25.81 5.84 11.14
N ASP A 147 26.98 5.23 11.18
CA ASP A 147 27.96 5.44 12.25
C ASP A 147 28.66 6.82 12.15
N TYR A 148 28.49 7.48 11.00
CA TYR A 148 29.04 8.79 10.67
C TYR A 148 27.98 9.89 10.56
N CYS A 149 26.70 9.58 10.77
CA CYS A 149 25.62 10.57 10.77
C CYS A 149 25.69 11.44 12.03
N THR A 150 25.80 12.75 11.84
CA THR A 150 25.89 13.74 12.94
C THR A 150 24.59 14.51 13.14
N THR A 151 23.73 14.59 12.13
CA THR A 151 22.46 15.33 12.16
C THR A 151 21.28 14.43 11.82
N SER A 152 20.09 14.82 12.27
CA SER A 152 18.83 14.13 11.93
C SER A 152 18.61 14.04 10.42
N LYS A 153 18.95 15.10 9.69
CA LYS A 153 18.86 15.13 8.21
C LYS A 153 19.71 14.05 7.55
N HIS A 154 20.91 13.79 8.07
CA HIS A 154 21.79 12.72 7.55
C HIS A 154 21.18 11.33 7.80
N ILE A 155 20.53 11.12 8.96
CA ILE A 155 19.86 9.86 9.28
C ILE A 155 18.68 9.63 8.33
N ILE A 156 17.89 10.66 8.04
CA ILE A 156 16.75 10.57 7.12
C ILE A 156 17.23 10.29 5.70
N ALA A 157 18.24 11.01 5.21
CA ALA A 157 18.84 10.78 3.89
C ALA A 157 19.37 9.34 3.76
N MET A 158 20.08 8.84 4.77
CA MET A 158 20.50 7.44 4.83
C MET A 158 19.32 6.48 4.78
N CYS A 159 18.25 6.73 5.56
CA CYS A 159 17.06 5.89 5.54
C CYS A 159 16.40 5.88 4.14
N LEU A 160 16.30 7.01 3.46
CA LEU A 160 15.75 7.09 2.10
C LEU A 160 16.58 6.29 1.09
N ASN A 161 17.91 6.38 1.15
CA ASN A 161 18.78 5.60 0.25
C ASN A 161 18.65 4.09 0.52
N VAL A 162 18.57 3.69 1.79
CA VAL A 162 18.32 2.29 2.16
C VAL A 162 16.95 1.81 1.69
N ILE A 163 15.90 2.63 1.85
CA ILE A 163 14.54 2.34 1.38
C ILE A 163 14.53 2.15 -0.14
N LYS A 164 15.15 3.07 -0.88
CA LYS A 164 15.29 3.02 -2.34
C LYS A 164 15.93 1.72 -2.81
N ALA A 165 17.07 1.33 -2.22
CA ALA A 165 17.75 0.08 -2.53
C ALA A 165 16.92 -1.14 -2.15
N SER A 166 16.22 -1.11 -1.00
CA SER A 166 15.39 -2.22 -0.52
C SER A 166 14.15 -2.44 -1.40
N ILE A 167 13.52 -1.37 -1.93
CA ILE A 167 12.41 -1.48 -2.89
C ILE A 167 12.90 -2.15 -4.17
N GLN A 168 14.07 -1.77 -4.67
CA GLN A 168 14.64 -2.39 -5.87
C GLN A 168 14.97 -3.88 -5.69
N MET A 169 15.21 -4.32 -4.44
CA MET A 169 15.42 -5.72 -4.10
C MET A 169 14.12 -6.50 -3.81
N GLY A 170 12.98 -5.83 -3.72
CA GLY A 170 11.71 -6.43 -3.29
C GLY A 170 11.65 -6.76 -1.79
N ASN A 171 12.54 -6.19 -0.96
CA ASN A 171 12.55 -6.47 0.49
C ASN A 171 11.74 -5.42 1.25
N PHE A 172 10.41 -5.55 1.20
CA PHE A 172 9.49 -4.60 1.81
C PHE A 172 9.44 -4.63 3.34
N THR A 173 9.87 -5.74 3.97
CA THR A 173 10.03 -5.80 5.43
C THR A 173 11.12 -4.84 5.90
N HIS A 174 12.22 -4.79 5.15
CA HIS A 174 13.31 -3.86 5.43
C HIS A 174 12.87 -2.40 5.21
N VAL A 175 12.08 -2.15 4.16
CA VAL A 175 11.48 -0.84 3.88
C VAL A 175 10.66 -0.34 5.07
N THR A 176 9.75 -1.15 5.62
CA THR A 176 8.91 -0.74 6.76
C THR A 176 9.72 -0.40 8.01
N ASN A 177 10.78 -1.16 8.30
CA ASN A 177 11.66 -0.90 9.44
C ASN A 177 12.39 0.45 9.32
N TYR A 178 12.89 0.78 8.12
CA TYR A 178 13.59 2.05 7.90
C TYR A 178 12.65 3.25 7.81
N ILE A 179 11.40 3.05 7.36
CA ILE A 179 10.35 4.08 7.43
C ILE A 179 10.05 4.44 8.88
N THR A 180 9.81 3.45 9.75
CA THR A 180 9.55 3.68 11.17
C THR A 180 10.71 4.40 11.84
N LYS A 181 11.95 4.06 11.47
CA LYS A 181 13.15 4.73 11.95
C LYS A 181 13.22 6.18 11.49
N ALA A 182 12.90 6.46 10.22
CA ALA A 182 12.90 7.82 9.68
C ALA A 182 11.79 8.68 10.32
N GLU A 183 10.57 8.13 10.49
CA GLU A 183 9.44 8.80 11.16
C GLU A 183 9.72 9.10 12.64
N SER A 184 10.54 8.29 13.33
CA SER A 184 10.91 8.50 14.73
C SER A 184 12.04 9.53 14.92
N THR A 185 12.68 9.99 13.84
CA THR A 185 13.79 10.94 13.92
C THR A 185 13.24 12.37 14.02
N PRO A 186 13.64 13.17 15.04
CA PRO A 186 13.25 14.60 15.12
C PRO A 186 13.80 15.35 13.90
N ASP A 187 13.14 16.41 13.46
CA ASP A 187 13.39 17.21 12.23
C ASP A 187 12.95 16.58 10.89
N GLY A 188 12.21 15.48 10.88
CA GLY A 188 11.62 14.90 9.67
C GLY A 188 10.41 15.69 9.10
N SER A 189 10.31 16.99 9.39
CA SER A 189 9.12 17.80 9.05
C SER A 189 9.11 18.36 7.62
N ASP A 190 10.14 18.13 6.82
CA ASP A 190 10.15 18.55 5.42
C ASP A 190 9.05 17.84 4.64
N PRO A 191 8.10 18.55 4.00
CA PRO A 191 6.93 17.94 3.34
C PRO A 191 7.32 16.98 2.21
N THR A 192 8.42 17.29 1.49
CA THR A 192 8.94 16.43 0.42
C THR A 192 9.47 15.09 0.95
N LEU A 193 10.19 15.10 2.09
CA LEU A 193 10.69 13.88 2.73
C LEU A 193 9.54 13.03 3.26
N LEU A 194 8.55 13.66 3.89
CA LEU A 194 7.34 12.98 4.35
C LEU A 194 6.57 12.36 3.18
N ALA A 195 6.49 13.06 2.04
CA ALA A 195 5.87 12.54 0.83
C ALA A 195 6.56 11.26 0.36
N GLN A 196 7.89 11.28 0.25
CA GLN A 196 8.69 10.12 -0.17
C GLN A 196 8.51 8.92 0.78
N LEU A 197 8.55 9.17 2.10
CA LEU A 197 8.33 8.12 3.11
C LEU A 197 6.92 7.52 3.04
N ARG A 198 5.89 8.36 2.83
CA ARG A 198 4.51 7.91 2.70
C ARG A 198 4.29 7.07 1.43
N VAL A 199 4.90 7.47 0.31
CA VAL A 199 4.85 6.66 -0.93
C VAL A 199 5.53 5.31 -0.72
N ALA A 200 6.73 5.28 -0.13
CA ALA A 200 7.42 4.04 0.18
C ALA A 200 6.63 3.14 1.14
N ALA A 201 5.97 3.73 2.17
CA ALA A 201 5.08 3.01 3.07
C ALA A 201 3.86 2.43 2.34
N GLY A 202 3.27 3.22 1.42
CA GLY A 202 2.16 2.79 0.59
C GLY A 202 2.54 1.57 -0.26
N LEU A 203 3.69 1.58 -0.92
CA LEU A 203 4.21 0.46 -1.69
C LEU A 203 4.44 -0.78 -0.82
N ALA A 204 5.03 -0.62 0.37
CA ALA A 204 5.26 -1.73 1.28
C ALA A 204 3.95 -2.36 1.79
N PHE A 205 2.91 -1.56 2.05
CA PHE A 205 1.60 -2.08 2.41
C PHE A 205 0.85 -2.69 1.23
N LEU A 206 1.04 -2.18 0.01
CA LEU A 206 0.49 -2.75 -1.23
C LEU A 206 1.00 -4.18 -1.40
N GLU A 207 2.32 -4.36 -1.35
CA GLU A 207 2.96 -5.68 -1.48
C GLU A 207 2.54 -6.66 -0.38
N ALA A 208 2.34 -6.14 0.84
CA ALA A 208 1.80 -6.93 1.95
C ALA A 208 0.29 -7.23 1.82
N LYS A 209 -0.37 -6.84 0.71
CA LYS A 209 -1.81 -6.97 0.44
C LYS A 209 -2.71 -6.28 1.47
N LYS A 210 -2.19 -5.28 2.18
CA LYS A 210 -2.91 -4.47 3.16
C LYS A 210 -3.48 -3.21 2.51
N TYR A 211 -4.39 -3.38 1.56
CA TYR A 211 -4.90 -2.31 0.69
C TYR A 211 -5.48 -1.11 1.43
N LYS A 212 -6.17 -1.32 2.57
CA LYS A 212 -6.72 -0.22 3.38
C LYS A 212 -5.64 0.68 3.98
N LEU A 213 -4.52 0.09 4.43
CA LEU A 213 -3.39 0.84 4.97
C LEU A 213 -2.58 1.50 3.85
N ALA A 214 -2.39 0.79 2.72
CA ALA A 214 -1.76 1.34 1.53
C ALA A 214 -2.50 2.58 1.04
N ALA A 215 -3.83 2.50 0.87
CA ALA A 215 -4.67 3.62 0.47
C ALA A 215 -4.51 4.84 1.40
N ARG A 216 -4.54 4.63 2.73
CA ARG A 216 -4.35 5.73 3.69
C ARG A 216 -3.00 6.42 3.51
N LYS A 217 -1.92 5.64 3.35
CA LYS A 217 -0.58 6.21 3.18
C LYS A 217 -0.43 6.96 1.85
N PHE A 218 -0.99 6.44 0.75
CA PHE A 218 -0.97 7.14 -0.55
C PHE A 218 -1.84 8.40 -0.56
N LEU A 219 -3.02 8.38 0.07
CA LEU A 219 -3.91 9.54 0.14
C LEU A 219 -3.39 10.65 1.06
N ASP A 220 -2.58 10.29 2.05
CA ASP A 220 -1.93 11.25 2.95
C ASP A 220 -0.68 11.90 2.32
N VAL A 221 -0.29 11.53 1.08
CA VAL A 221 0.88 12.12 0.40
C VAL A 221 0.60 13.60 0.08
N PRO A 222 1.47 14.52 0.51
CA PRO A 222 1.32 15.92 0.19
C PRO A 222 1.63 16.21 -1.29
N PRO A 223 0.99 17.22 -1.90
CA PRO A 223 1.14 17.54 -3.32
C PRO A 223 2.55 17.99 -3.72
N GLU A 224 3.37 18.39 -2.75
CA GLU A 224 4.76 18.80 -2.93
C GLU A 224 5.69 17.66 -3.39
N LEU A 225 5.21 16.44 -3.49
CA LEU A 225 5.96 15.31 -4.04
C LEU A 225 6.53 15.62 -5.43
N GLY A 226 5.69 16.17 -6.33
CA GLY A 226 6.07 16.50 -7.70
C GLY A 226 6.81 15.37 -8.41
N SER A 227 7.98 15.66 -8.96
CA SER A 227 8.90 14.68 -9.58
C SER A 227 10.03 14.23 -8.64
N SER A 228 10.03 14.62 -7.37
CA SER A 228 11.15 14.38 -6.45
C SER A 228 11.40 12.91 -6.12
N TYR A 229 10.46 12.02 -6.43
CA TYR A 229 10.55 10.58 -6.16
C TYR A 229 10.39 9.70 -7.42
N SER A 230 10.57 10.27 -8.60
CA SER A 230 10.46 9.58 -9.91
C SER A 230 11.44 8.41 -10.10
N GLU A 231 12.45 8.29 -9.25
CA GLU A 231 13.34 7.12 -9.19
C GLU A 231 12.69 5.88 -8.58
N VAL A 232 11.56 6.00 -7.88
CA VAL A 232 10.83 4.87 -7.28
C VAL A 232 9.41 4.82 -7.83
N ALA A 233 8.65 5.90 -7.69
CA ALA A 233 7.28 6.01 -8.15
C ALA A 233 6.98 7.43 -8.63
N SER A 234 6.15 7.56 -9.65
CA SER A 234 5.69 8.83 -10.18
C SER A 234 4.48 9.36 -9.41
N ALA A 235 4.16 10.65 -9.58
CA ALA A 235 2.92 11.22 -9.05
C ALA A 235 1.67 10.55 -9.64
N GLN A 236 1.74 10.09 -10.90
CA GLN A 236 0.67 9.32 -11.55
C GLN A 236 0.47 7.96 -10.89
N ASP A 237 1.56 7.29 -10.50
CA ASP A 237 1.47 6.01 -9.76
C ASP A 237 0.79 6.19 -8.40
N VAL A 238 1.09 7.29 -7.70
CA VAL A 238 0.44 7.60 -6.42
C VAL A 238 -1.08 7.77 -6.60
N ALA A 239 -1.51 8.47 -7.65
CA ALA A 239 -2.93 8.62 -7.99
C ALA A 239 -3.57 7.27 -8.28
N LEU A 240 -2.89 6.44 -9.07
CA LEU A 240 -3.38 5.14 -9.52
C LEU A 240 -3.46 4.15 -8.36
N TYR A 241 -2.37 3.95 -7.64
CA TYR A 241 -2.31 3.00 -6.51
C TYR A 241 -3.22 3.43 -5.37
N GLY A 242 -3.20 4.72 -5.02
CA GLY A 242 -4.06 5.29 -3.99
C GLY A 242 -5.52 5.19 -4.34
N GLY A 243 -5.90 5.53 -5.58
CA GLY A 243 -7.27 5.46 -6.07
C GLY A 243 -7.82 4.04 -6.12
N LEU A 244 -7.09 3.09 -6.69
CA LEU A 244 -7.51 1.68 -6.77
C LEU A 244 -7.61 1.02 -5.39
N CYS A 245 -6.59 1.22 -4.53
CA CYS A 245 -6.61 0.69 -3.17
C CYS A 245 -7.75 1.29 -2.33
N ALA A 246 -8.07 2.59 -2.53
CA ALA A 246 -9.20 3.23 -1.85
C ALA A 246 -10.54 2.69 -2.34
N LEU A 247 -10.72 2.52 -3.65
CA LEU A 247 -11.92 1.90 -4.23
C LEU A 247 -12.14 0.50 -3.68
N ALA A 248 -11.10 -0.32 -3.59
CA ALA A 248 -11.17 -1.68 -3.09
C ALA A 248 -11.48 -1.76 -1.59
N SER A 249 -11.00 -0.81 -0.76
CA SER A 249 -10.95 -1.01 0.70
C SER A 249 -11.76 -0.03 1.54
N PHE A 250 -12.06 1.20 1.05
CA PHE A 250 -12.71 2.24 1.83
C PHE A 250 -14.23 2.14 1.79
N ASP A 251 -14.88 2.45 2.89
CA ASP A 251 -16.32 2.61 2.94
C ASP A 251 -16.77 3.88 2.18
N ARG A 252 -18.05 3.97 1.85
CA ARG A 252 -18.60 5.11 1.05
C ARG A 252 -18.33 6.46 1.71
N ALA A 253 -18.40 6.55 3.04
CA ALA A 253 -18.10 7.77 3.78
C ALA A 253 -16.60 8.11 3.75
N GLU A 254 -15.74 7.11 3.97
CA GLU A 254 -14.29 7.26 3.88
C GLU A 254 -13.86 7.64 2.44
N LEU A 255 -14.48 7.02 1.42
CA LEU A 255 -14.20 7.31 0.01
C LEU A 255 -14.52 8.78 -0.33
N LYS A 256 -15.68 9.27 0.12
CA LYS A 256 -16.05 10.68 -0.08
C LYS A 256 -15.07 11.62 0.61
N ALA A 257 -14.85 11.42 1.89
CA ALA A 257 -14.05 12.34 2.70
C ALA A 257 -12.56 12.38 2.32
N LYS A 258 -11.97 11.21 1.95
CA LYS A 258 -10.53 11.08 1.75
C LYS A 258 -10.09 11.04 0.30
N LEU A 259 -10.96 10.60 -0.63
CA LEU A 259 -10.61 10.50 -2.04
C LEU A 259 -11.23 11.64 -2.86
N ILE A 260 -12.54 11.87 -2.71
CA ILE A 260 -13.28 12.81 -3.58
C ILE A 260 -13.15 14.25 -3.08
N ASP A 261 -13.34 14.48 -1.78
CA ASP A 261 -13.38 15.82 -1.19
C ASP A 261 -12.02 16.31 -0.68
N ALA A 262 -11.02 15.41 -0.55
CA ALA A 262 -9.69 15.76 -0.05
C ALA A 262 -8.92 16.66 -1.02
N PRO A 263 -8.64 17.94 -0.67
CA PRO A 263 -8.03 18.88 -1.61
C PRO A 263 -6.62 18.49 -2.03
N GLY A 264 -5.83 17.89 -1.13
CA GLY A 264 -4.46 17.47 -1.41
C GLY A 264 -4.37 16.35 -2.45
N PHE A 265 -5.30 15.39 -2.42
CA PHE A 265 -5.28 14.27 -3.35
C PHE A 265 -5.95 14.57 -4.69
N LYS A 266 -6.79 15.61 -4.78
CA LYS A 266 -7.39 16.04 -6.06
C LYS A 266 -6.35 16.35 -7.12
N THR A 267 -5.25 16.97 -6.75
CA THR A 267 -4.15 17.30 -7.67
C THR A 267 -3.55 16.05 -8.31
N PHE A 268 -3.43 14.95 -7.54
CA PHE A 268 -3.00 13.66 -8.08
C PHE A 268 -4.07 13.03 -8.97
N LEU A 269 -5.36 13.09 -8.60
CA LEU A 269 -6.45 12.53 -9.42
C LEU A 269 -6.61 13.26 -10.77
N GLU A 270 -6.21 14.53 -10.87
CA GLU A 270 -6.20 15.27 -12.14
C GLU A 270 -5.17 14.71 -13.11
N LEU A 271 -4.09 14.10 -12.62
CA LEU A 271 -3.08 13.45 -13.44
C LEU A 271 -3.59 12.14 -14.07
N TYR A 272 -4.65 11.53 -13.49
CA TYR A 272 -5.22 10.27 -13.96
C TYR A 272 -6.76 10.31 -13.98
N PRO A 273 -7.36 10.98 -15.00
CA PRO A 273 -8.80 11.25 -15.06
C PRO A 273 -9.68 9.98 -14.99
N GLN A 274 -9.22 8.88 -15.56
CA GLN A 274 -9.95 7.60 -15.61
C GLN A 274 -10.23 7.04 -14.21
N VAL A 275 -9.24 7.13 -13.30
CA VAL A 275 -9.42 6.71 -11.90
C VAL A 275 -10.37 7.63 -11.16
N ARG A 276 -10.32 8.94 -11.46
CA ARG A 276 -11.25 9.93 -10.90
C ARG A 276 -12.69 9.63 -11.32
N GLU A 277 -12.91 9.35 -12.60
CA GLU A 277 -14.23 9.01 -13.13
C GLU A 277 -14.76 7.71 -12.53
N ALA A 278 -13.93 6.67 -12.45
CA ALA A 278 -14.27 5.42 -11.78
C ALA A 278 -14.66 5.63 -10.30
N ALA A 279 -13.95 6.49 -9.57
CA ALA A 279 -14.26 6.81 -8.18
C ALA A 279 -15.60 7.58 -8.04
N HIS A 280 -15.85 8.54 -8.91
CA HIS A 280 -17.13 9.26 -8.95
C HIS A 280 -18.31 8.36 -9.30
N ASP A 281 -18.18 7.49 -10.32
CA ASP A 281 -19.21 6.55 -10.72
C ASP A 281 -19.50 5.54 -9.60
N PHE A 282 -18.47 5.04 -8.93
CA PHE A 282 -18.63 4.17 -7.77
C PHE A 282 -19.40 4.87 -6.64
N PHE A 283 -19.05 6.11 -6.34
CA PHE A 283 -19.74 6.90 -5.31
C PHE A 283 -21.19 7.20 -5.69
N GLN A 284 -21.47 7.47 -6.97
CA GLN A 284 -22.83 7.70 -7.50
C GLN A 284 -23.62 6.40 -7.70
N SER A 285 -23.09 5.25 -7.32
CA SER A 285 -23.71 3.93 -7.50
C SER A 285 -23.93 3.53 -8.98
N ARG A 286 -23.14 4.09 -9.89
CA ARG A 286 -23.12 3.72 -11.32
C ARG A 286 -22.12 2.59 -11.56
N TYR A 287 -22.39 1.42 -11.00
CA TYR A 287 -21.43 0.33 -10.99
C TYR A 287 -21.04 -0.19 -12.36
N ALA A 288 -21.97 -0.26 -13.32
CA ALA A 288 -21.68 -0.67 -14.69
C ALA A 288 -20.62 0.23 -15.35
N SER A 289 -20.78 1.56 -15.23
CA SER A 289 -19.85 2.55 -15.76
C SER A 289 -18.47 2.45 -15.08
N CYS A 290 -18.47 2.35 -13.75
CA CYS A 290 -17.24 2.19 -12.98
C CYS A 290 -16.45 0.93 -13.40
N LEU A 291 -17.13 -0.22 -13.50
CA LEU A 291 -16.48 -1.46 -13.93
C LEU A 291 -16.00 -1.39 -15.38
N ALA A 292 -16.74 -0.73 -16.28
CA ALA A 292 -16.30 -0.52 -17.65
C ALA A 292 -15.05 0.38 -17.74
N HIS A 293 -14.92 1.40 -16.89
CA HIS A 293 -13.70 2.21 -16.79
C HIS A 293 -12.51 1.37 -16.27
N LEU A 294 -12.73 0.53 -15.26
CA LEU A 294 -11.71 -0.35 -14.75
C LEU A 294 -11.27 -1.39 -15.78
N GLU A 295 -12.19 -2.01 -16.53
CA GLU A 295 -11.81 -2.97 -17.59
C GLU A 295 -11.00 -2.32 -18.71
N LYS A 296 -11.26 -1.06 -19.06
CA LYS A 296 -10.42 -0.32 -20.01
C LYS A 296 -9.00 -0.08 -19.49
N LEU A 297 -8.85 0.12 -18.18
CA LEU A 297 -7.56 0.35 -17.52
C LEU A 297 -6.77 -0.94 -17.33
N ARG A 298 -7.44 -2.08 -17.29
CA ARG A 298 -6.85 -3.36 -16.92
C ARG A 298 -5.60 -3.74 -17.71
N PRO A 299 -5.54 -3.60 -19.05
CA PRO A 299 -4.34 -3.92 -19.81
C PRO A 299 -3.13 -3.09 -19.40
N ASP A 300 -3.32 -1.79 -19.14
CA ASP A 300 -2.25 -0.87 -18.75
C ASP A 300 -1.76 -1.16 -17.32
N LEU A 301 -2.68 -1.54 -16.41
CA LEU A 301 -2.36 -1.91 -15.03
C LEU A 301 -1.55 -3.20 -14.93
N LEU A 302 -1.78 -4.13 -15.85
CA LEU A 302 -1.01 -5.38 -15.92
C LEU A 302 0.44 -5.16 -16.38
N LEU A 303 0.73 -4.03 -17.01
CA LEU A 303 2.08 -3.62 -17.42
C LEU A 303 2.83 -2.86 -16.31
N ASP A 304 2.18 -2.55 -15.20
CA ASP A 304 2.81 -1.88 -14.06
C ASP A 304 3.55 -2.86 -13.15
N LEU A 305 4.80 -2.52 -12.82
CA LEU A 305 5.71 -3.36 -12.04
C LEU A 305 5.18 -3.75 -10.65
N HIS A 306 4.48 -2.81 -9.98
CA HIS A 306 4.01 -3.00 -8.60
C HIS A 306 2.56 -3.44 -8.51
N LEU A 307 1.74 -3.20 -9.55
CA LEU A 307 0.33 -3.58 -9.54
C LEU A 307 0.06 -4.95 -10.17
N HIS A 308 0.90 -5.44 -11.04
CA HIS A 308 0.68 -6.66 -11.80
C HIS A 308 0.04 -7.81 -10.99
N ASP A 309 0.67 -8.14 -9.86
CA ASP A 309 0.24 -9.26 -9.01
C ASP A 309 -1.02 -8.94 -8.18
N HIS A 310 -1.38 -7.65 -8.09
CA HIS A 310 -2.48 -7.18 -7.26
C HIS A 310 -3.74 -6.84 -8.04
N VAL A 311 -3.66 -6.62 -9.36
CA VAL A 311 -4.78 -6.18 -10.21
C VAL A 311 -6.00 -7.08 -10.03
N LYS A 312 -5.81 -8.40 -10.14
CA LYS A 312 -6.90 -9.36 -10.03
C LYS A 312 -7.62 -9.25 -8.67
N GLN A 313 -6.85 -9.24 -7.58
CA GLN A 313 -7.40 -9.16 -6.23
C GLN A 313 -8.12 -7.82 -6.00
N LEU A 314 -7.53 -6.70 -6.43
CA LEU A 314 -8.15 -5.38 -6.31
C LEU A 314 -9.47 -5.28 -7.08
N TYR A 315 -9.53 -5.84 -8.28
CA TYR A 315 -10.75 -5.87 -9.08
C TYR A 315 -11.84 -6.73 -8.44
N ASP A 316 -11.46 -7.90 -7.92
CA ASP A 316 -12.38 -8.78 -7.21
C ASP A 316 -12.92 -8.08 -5.94
N ASP A 317 -12.06 -7.36 -5.20
CA ASP A 317 -12.45 -6.61 -4.01
C ASP A 317 -13.37 -5.43 -4.34
N VAL A 318 -13.07 -4.65 -5.39
CA VAL A 318 -13.94 -3.54 -5.85
C VAL A 318 -15.30 -4.08 -6.28
N ARG A 319 -15.32 -5.17 -7.04
CA ARG A 319 -16.54 -5.80 -7.51
C ARG A 319 -17.38 -6.36 -6.36
N SER A 320 -16.77 -7.09 -5.44
CA SER A 320 -17.42 -7.63 -4.25
C SER A 320 -18.05 -6.52 -3.42
N LYS A 321 -17.33 -5.44 -3.22
CA LYS A 321 -17.80 -4.28 -2.48
C LYS A 321 -18.95 -3.55 -3.20
N ALA A 322 -18.91 -3.45 -4.53
CA ALA A 322 -19.98 -2.89 -5.32
C ALA A 322 -21.27 -3.71 -5.15
N LEU A 323 -21.18 -5.05 -5.17
CA LEU A 323 -22.30 -5.96 -4.95
C LEU A 323 -22.89 -5.80 -3.54
N VAL A 324 -22.04 -5.72 -2.51
CA VAL A 324 -22.45 -5.49 -1.12
C VAL A 324 -23.20 -4.16 -0.97
N GLN A 325 -22.65 -3.08 -1.55
CA GLN A 325 -23.25 -1.75 -1.48
C GLN A 325 -24.56 -1.65 -2.27
N TYR A 326 -24.64 -2.33 -3.42
CA TYR A 326 -25.87 -2.37 -4.21
C TYR A 326 -26.99 -3.05 -3.43
N PHE A 327 -26.69 -4.16 -2.75
CA PHE A 327 -27.69 -4.93 -2.00
C PHE A 327 -28.13 -4.25 -0.69
N SER A 328 -27.23 -3.48 -0.05
CA SER A 328 -27.43 -2.92 1.30
C SER A 328 -28.79 -2.22 1.54
N PRO A 329 -29.37 -1.42 0.62
CA PRO A 329 -30.65 -0.73 0.84
C PRO A 329 -31.87 -1.61 0.60
N PHE A 330 -31.72 -2.83 0.08
CA PHE A 330 -32.84 -3.66 -0.37
C PHE A 330 -33.08 -4.84 0.57
N VAL A 331 -34.36 -5.18 0.75
CA VAL A 331 -34.81 -6.40 1.43
C VAL A 331 -34.87 -7.57 0.45
N THR A 332 -35.27 -7.28 -0.79
CA THR A 332 -35.42 -8.27 -1.84
C THR A 332 -34.95 -7.67 -3.17
N VAL A 333 -34.11 -8.38 -3.89
CA VAL A 333 -33.54 -7.95 -5.18
C VAL A 333 -33.73 -9.03 -6.22
N ASP A 334 -34.24 -8.64 -7.41
CA ASP A 334 -34.23 -9.50 -8.58
C ASP A 334 -32.80 -9.58 -9.16
N MET A 335 -32.23 -10.80 -9.18
CA MET A 335 -30.88 -11.02 -9.68
C MET A 335 -30.75 -10.73 -11.18
N ARG A 336 -31.83 -10.72 -11.95
CA ARG A 336 -31.81 -10.35 -13.38
C ARG A 336 -31.56 -8.85 -13.55
N LEU A 337 -32.23 -8.00 -12.75
CA LEU A 337 -32.00 -6.54 -12.75
C LEU A 337 -30.58 -6.24 -12.21
N MET A 338 -30.17 -6.96 -11.18
CA MET A 338 -28.80 -6.81 -10.66
C MET A 338 -27.74 -7.22 -11.70
N ALA A 339 -27.97 -8.31 -12.44
CA ALA A 339 -27.07 -8.78 -13.50
C ALA A 339 -26.92 -7.74 -14.63
N THR A 340 -28.01 -7.06 -15.02
CA THR A 340 -27.95 -5.96 -15.99
C THR A 340 -27.19 -4.75 -15.45
N ALA A 341 -27.35 -4.42 -14.15
CA ALA A 341 -26.63 -3.31 -13.51
C ALA A 341 -25.12 -3.55 -13.40
N PHE A 342 -24.68 -4.82 -13.39
CA PHE A 342 -23.28 -5.21 -13.33
C PHE A 342 -22.73 -5.75 -14.65
N ASN A 343 -23.56 -5.76 -15.71
CA ASN A 343 -23.21 -6.26 -17.06
C ASN A 343 -22.63 -7.68 -17.05
N VAL A 344 -23.29 -8.60 -16.31
CA VAL A 344 -22.86 -10.00 -16.12
C VAL A 344 -24.03 -10.95 -16.33
N GLY A 345 -23.71 -12.21 -16.66
CA GLY A 345 -24.73 -13.26 -16.70
C GLY A 345 -25.25 -13.62 -15.30
N VAL A 346 -26.53 -13.96 -15.20
CA VAL A 346 -27.21 -14.26 -13.94
C VAL A 346 -26.53 -15.43 -13.19
N ASP A 347 -26.10 -16.46 -13.90
CA ASP A 347 -25.46 -17.64 -13.29
C ASP A 347 -24.05 -17.35 -12.74
N GLY A 348 -23.32 -16.43 -13.38
CA GLY A 348 -22.06 -15.89 -12.87
C GLY A 348 -22.25 -15.08 -11.59
N LEU A 349 -23.23 -14.19 -11.62
CA LEU A 349 -23.61 -13.35 -10.46
C LEU A 349 -24.05 -14.22 -9.26
N GLU A 350 -24.82 -15.29 -9.51
CA GLU A 350 -25.26 -16.21 -8.45
C GLU A 350 -24.06 -16.88 -7.73
N LYS A 351 -23.05 -17.30 -8.48
CA LYS A 351 -21.82 -17.88 -7.90
C LYS A 351 -21.04 -16.85 -7.07
N GLU A 352 -20.93 -15.62 -7.54
CA GLU A 352 -20.27 -14.53 -6.81
C GLU A 352 -21.03 -14.20 -5.52
N LEU A 353 -22.35 -14.07 -5.58
CA LEU A 353 -23.20 -13.83 -4.41
C LEU A 353 -23.12 -14.97 -3.41
N ALA A 354 -23.11 -16.23 -3.86
CA ALA A 354 -22.97 -17.39 -2.99
C ALA A 354 -21.62 -17.34 -2.25
N LYS A 355 -20.53 -16.95 -2.91
CA LYS A 355 -19.22 -16.75 -2.27
C LYS A 355 -19.29 -15.65 -1.20
N LEU A 356 -19.89 -14.50 -1.51
CA LEU A 356 -20.03 -13.38 -0.55
C LEU A 356 -20.89 -13.72 0.66
N ILE A 357 -21.90 -14.61 0.50
CA ILE A 357 -22.71 -15.11 1.59
C ILE A 357 -21.90 -16.10 2.46
N MET A 358 -21.10 -16.98 1.84
CA MET A 358 -20.22 -17.90 2.58
C MET A 358 -19.16 -17.14 3.38
N ASP A 359 -18.60 -16.08 2.82
CA ASP A 359 -17.64 -15.18 3.46
C ASP A 359 -18.28 -14.23 4.48
N LYS A 360 -19.61 -14.34 4.69
CA LYS A 360 -20.40 -13.51 5.62
C LYS A 360 -20.36 -12.00 5.35
N GLN A 361 -20.04 -11.62 4.13
CA GLN A 361 -20.07 -10.22 3.72
C GLN A 361 -21.49 -9.74 3.43
N ILE A 362 -22.36 -10.64 2.98
CA ILE A 362 -23.79 -10.40 2.74
C ILE A 362 -24.62 -11.38 3.57
N ALA A 363 -25.55 -10.85 4.37
CA ALA A 363 -26.55 -11.66 5.08
C ALA A 363 -27.78 -11.83 4.22
N ALA A 364 -27.80 -12.83 3.35
CA ALA A 364 -28.90 -13.06 2.40
C ALA A 364 -29.15 -14.55 2.15
N ARG A 365 -30.24 -14.85 1.46
CA ARG A 365 -30.60 -16.17 0.90
C ARG A 365 -30.86 -16.01 -0.59
N ILE A 366 -30.35 -16.93 -1.40
CA ILE A 366 -30.58 -17.00 -2.84
C ILE A 366 -31.73 -17.97 -3.10
N ASP A 367 -32.74 -17.50 -3.83
CA ASP A 367 -33.71 -18.36 -4.48
C ASP A 367 -33.28 -18.55 -5.95
N SER A 368 -32.66 -19.68 -6.23
CA SER A 368 -32.15 -20.00 -7.57
C SER A 368 -33.25 -20.25 -8.60
N GLN A 369 -34.48 -20.62 -8.16
CA GLN A 369 -35.61 -20.89 -9.05
C GLN A 369 -36.28 -19.56 -9.48
N ALA A 370 -36.61 -18.70 -8.52
CA ALA A 370 -37.21 -17.40 -8.80
C ALA A 370 -36.18 -16.36 -9.25
N LYS A 371 -34.84 -16.67 -9.08
CA LYS A 371 -33.74 -15.73 -9.33
C LYS A 371 -33.85 -14.45 -8.48
N VAL A 372 -34.18 -14.63 -7.21
CA VAL A 372 -34.36 -13.52 -6.25
C VAL A 372 -33.40 -13.69 -5.05
N LEU A 373 -32.83 -12.58 -4.64
CA LEU A 373 -31.98 -12.48 -3.45
C LEU A 373 -32.78 -11.86 -2.30
N HIS A 374 -32.94 -12.55 -1.18
CA HIS A 374 -33.66 -12.10 0.01
C HIS A 374 -32.68 -11.76 1.13
N ALA A 375 -32.79 -10.57 1.70
CA ALA A 375 -32.02 -10.20 2.89
C ALA A 375 -32.44 -11.04 4.09
N ARG A 376 -31.44 -11.54 4.83
CA ARG A 376 -31.66 -12.23 6.08
C ARG A 376 -31.58 -11.23 7.21
N HIS A 377 -32.72 -10.63 7.57
CA HIS A 377 -32.76 -9.76 8.73
C HIS A 377 -32.58 -10.61 9.99
N ALA A 378 -31.60 -10.26 10.84
CA ALA A 378 -31.61 -10.71 12.21
C ALA A 378 -32.90 -10.19 12.88
N ASP A 379 -33.63 -11.05 13.56
CA ASP A 379 -34.79 -10.61 14.32
C ASP A 379 -34.31 -9.60 15.38
N GLN A 380 -34.54 -8.31 15.09
CA GLN A 380 -34.09 -7.21 15.96
C GLN A 380 -34.69 -7.34 17.36
N ARG A 381 -35.91 -7.88 17.46
CA ARG A 381 -36.58 -8.06 18.72
C ARG A 381 -35.86 -9.10 19.59
N THR A 382 -35.49 -10.24 19.03
CA THR A 382 -34.74 -11.28 19.72
C THR A 382 -33.33 -10.81 20.05
N ALA A 383 -32.68 -10.07 19.16
CA ALA A 383 -31.35 -9.51 19.40
C ALA A 383 -31.35 -8.43 20.50
N THR A 384 -32.34 -7.52 20.50
CA THR A 384 -32.47 -6.50 21.55
C THR A 384 -32.83 -7.12 22.89
N PHE A 385 -33.68 -8.16 22.89
CA PHE A 385 -34.03 -8.90 24.12
C PHE A 385 -32.81 -9.61 24.70
N ALA A 386 -32.02 -10.29 23.89
CA ALA A 386 -30.77 -10.93 24.29
C ALA A 386 -29.74 -9.92 24.83
N ALA A 387 -29.61 -8.77 24.17
CA ALA A 387 -28.74 -7.68 24.63
C ALA A 387 -29.22 -7.09 25.96
N ALA A 388 -30.54 -6.92 26.16
CA ALA A 388 -31.10 -6.43 27.41
C ALA A 388 -30.89 -7.43 28.57
N LEU A 389 -31.05 -8.73 28.32
CA LEU A 389 -30.74 -9.77 29.33
C LEU A 389 -29.27 -9.73 29.73
N LYS A 390 -28.35 -9.67 28.73
CA LYS A 390 -26.92 -9.60 29.00
C LYS A 390 -26.55 -8.35 29.83
N MET A 391 -27.12 -7.20 29.49
CA MET A 391 -26.92 -5.96 30.24
C MET A 391 -27.46 -6.07 31.68
N GLY A 392 -28.61 -6.74 31.87
CA GLY A 392 -29.16 -7.04 33.17
C GLY A 392 -28.22 -7.91 34.00
N ASP A 393 -27.68 -8.96 33.43
CA ASP A 393 -26.74 -9.86 34.12
C ASP A 393 -25.42 -9.13 34.49
N GLU A 394 -24.90 -8.30 33.59
CA GLU A 394 -23.74 -7.46 33.87
C GLU A 394 -24.02 -6.49 35.00
N TYR A 395 -25.15 -5.81 35.00
CA TYR A 395 -25.57 -4.90 36.07
C TYR A 395 -25.70 -5.63 37.43
N MET A 396 -26.32 -6.79 37.44
CA MET A 396 -26.45 -7.61 38.66
C MET A 396 -25.08 -8.05 39.20
N ARG A 397 -24.17 -8.46 38.32
CA ARG A 397 -22.80 -8.83 38.68
C ARG A 397 -22.04 -7.66 39.28
N ASP A 398 -22.10 -6.50 38.64
CA ASP A 398 -21.40 -5.29 39.09
C ASP A 398 -21.98 -4.76 40.40
N THR A 399 -23.30 -4.81 40.57
CA THR A 399 -23.98 -4.46 41.82
C THR A 399 -23.55 -5.40 42.96
N LYS A 400 -23.51 -6.72 42.74
CA LYS A 400 -23.00 -7.68 43.71
C LYS A 400 -21.52 -7.42 44.07
N ALA A 401 -20.69 -7.13 43.09
CA ALA A 401 -19.29 -6.79 43.32
C ALA A 401 -19.14 -5.50 44.14
N MET A 402 -19.96 -4.49 43.85
CA MET A 402 -19.98 -3.22 44.61
C MET A 402 -20.44 -3.42 46.06
N LEU A 403 -21.52 -4.21 46.29
CA LEU A 403 -21.98 -4.56 47.61
C LEU A 403 -20.92 -5.34 48.41
N LEU A 404 -20.24 -6.28 47.76
CA LEU A 404 -19.14 -7.02 48.39
C LEU A 404 -18.02 -6.07 48.78
N ARG A 405 -17.62 -5.12 47.90
CA ARG A 405 -16.61 -4.11 48.21
C ARG A 405 -17.01 -3.21 49.39
N ILE A 406 -18.25 -2.77 49.41
CA ILE A 406 -18.79 -1.99 50.55
C ILE A 406 -18.73 -2.77 51.84
N ASN A 407 -19.13 -4.04 51.83
CA ASN A 407 -19.10 -4.91 53.02
C ASN A 407 -17.68 -5.16 53.52
N LEU A 408 -16.72 -5.38 52.57
CA LEU A 408 -15.31 -5.51 52.93
C LEU A 408 -14.73 -4.23 53.53
N MET A 409 -15.12 -3.06 53.02
CA MET A 409 -14.69 -1.76 53.60
C MET A 409 -15.30 -1.53 54.97
N ARG A 410 -16.58 -1.91 55.20
CA ARG A 410 -17.25 -1.86 56.51
C ARG A 410 -16.63 -2.77 57.56
N ALA A 411 -16.12 -3.94 57.15
CA ALA A 411 -15.47 -4.92 58.01
C ALA A 411 -13.96 -4.62 58.20
N ASP A 412 -13.45 -3.47 57.73
CA ASP A 412 -12.02 -3.13 57.71
C ASP A 412 -11.10 -4.22 57.11
N PHE A 413 -11.65 -5.01 56.19
CA PHE A 413 -10.93 -6.09 55.53
C PHE A 413 -10.12 -5.53 54.35
N ILE A 414 -8.82 -5.30 54.56
CA ILE A 414 -7.90 -4.87 53.48
C ILE A 414 -7.21 -6.14 52.95
N VAL A 415 -7.56 -6.55 51.75
CA VAL A 415 -6.82 -7.59 51.04
C VAL A 415 -5.53 -6.95 50.55
N LYS A 416 -4.41 -7.19 51.25
CA LYS A 416 -3.08 -6.88 50.69
C LYS A 416 -2.81 -7.90 49.62
N GLY A 417 -2.79 -7.50 48.34
CA GLY A 417 -2.24 -8.33 47.27
C GLY A 417 -0.77 -8.62 47.57
N GLU A 418 -0.34 -9.86 47.40
CA GLU A 418 1.07 -10.24 47.37
C GLU A 418 1.75 -9.52 46.19
N GLY A 419 2.26 -8.34 46.44
CA GLY A 419 3.06 -7.53 45.49
C GLY A 419 4.33 -7.13 46.18
N GLN A 420 5.43 -7.48 45.56
CA GLN A 420 6.82 -7.18 45.91
C GLN A 420 7.01 -5.82 46.55
N GLY A 421 7.77 -5.79 47.65
CA GLY A 421 8.05 -4.61 48.42
C GLY A 421 8.70 -3.46 47.67
N ILE A 422 7.98 -2.37 47.57
CA ILE A 422 8.52 -1.05 47.38
C ILE A 422 7.90 -0.17 48.47
N GLY A 423 8.74 0.43 49.31
CA GLY A 423 8.34 1.21 50.47
C GLY A 423 7.48 2.44 50.11
N PRO A 424 6.73 3.00 51.05
CA PRO A 424 5.75 4.03 50.79
C PRO A 424 6.44 5.38 50.46
N SER A 425 6.37 5.79 49.21
CA SER A 425 6.66 7.18 48.86
C SER A 425 5.49 8.07 49.28
N LYS A 426 5.78 9.16 50.00
CA LYS A 426 4.82 10.08 50.62
C LYS A 426 4.03 10.99 49.63
N SER A 427 4.00 10.63 48.32
CA SER A 427 3.34 11.45 47.29
C SER A 427 1.98 10.96 46.77
N SER A 428 1.48 9.81 47.24
CA SER A 428 0.23 9.27 46.69
C SER A 428 -1.04 9.58 47.50
N ARG A 429 -0.99 10.57 48.42
CA ARG A 429 -2.14 10.93 49.26
C ARG A 429 -3.01 12.06 48.71
N GLN A 430 -2.68 12.61 47.52
CA GLN A 430 -3.40 13.77 46.97
C GLN A 430 -4.15 13.53 45.67
N GLU A 431 -4.02 12.35 45.02
CA GLU A 431 -4.68 12.07 43.73
C GLU A 431 -5.89 11.15 43.79
N ALA A 432 -6.29 10.68 44.98
CA ALA A 432 -7.48 9.82 45.13
C ALA A 432 -8.80 10.63 45.22
N ARG A 433 -8.82 11.87 44.78
CA ARG A 433 -10.02 12.77 44.85
C ARG A 433 -10.30 13.44 43.49
N ALA A 434 -10.09 12.79 42.41
CA ALA A 434 -10.60 13.20 41.09
C ALA A 434 -11.56 12.15 40.58
N THR A 435 -12.82 12.35 40.89
CA THR A 435 -14.03 11.89 40.27
C THR A 435 -13.90 11.63 38.79
N ALA A 436 -14.00 10.37 38.38
CA ALA A 436 -14.37 10.05 37.00
C ALA A 436 -15.84 10.48 36.82
N PRO A 437 -16.16 11.34 35.84
CA PRO A 437 -17.55 11.66 35.56
C PRO A 437 -18.22 10.43 34.95
N PHE A 438 -19.32 10.05 35.56
CA PHE A 438 -20.30 9.12 35.02
C PHE A 438 -20.87 9.75 33.75
N HIS A 439 -20.45 9.27 32.60
CA HIS A 439 -21.08 9.60 31.33
C HIS A 439 -22.17 8.56 31.07
N PRO A 440 -23.46 8.93 31.11
CA PRO A 440 -24.53 8.08 30.60
C PRO A 440 -24.47 8.20 29.06
N ALA A 441 -23.62 7.39 28.40
CA ALA A 441 -23.68 7.23 26.96
C ALA A 441 -24.85 6.29 26.65
N GLY A 442 -25.90 6.85 26.06
CA GLY A 442 -26.78 6.01 25.28
C GLY A 442 -28.29 6.07 25.54
N ILE A 443 -28.87 7.20 25.86
CA ILE A 443 -30.36 7.37 25.78
C ILE A 443 -30.81 8.28 24.65
N ASP A 444 -29.91 9.06 24.03
CA ASP A 444 -30.29 10.00 22.96
C ASP A 444 -30.47 9.38 21.57
N GLY A 445 -30.34 8.06 21.42
CA GLY A 445 -30.54 7.36 20.15
C GLY A 445 -31.94 6.78 19.92
N LEU A 446 -32.86 6.85 20.89
CA LEU A 446 -34.16 6.17 20.81
C LEU A 446 -35.37 7.09 20.61
N MET A 447 -35.19 8.41 20.50
CA MET A 447 -36.30 9.37 20.34
C MET A 447 -36.32 10.15 19.00
N ALA A 448 -35.72 9.62 17.94
CA ALA A 448 -35.76 10.24 16.61
C ALA A 448 -36.40 9.35 15.52
N MET A 449 -37.44 8.60 15.86
CA MET A 449 -38.27 7.90 14.87
C MET A 449 -39.77 7.97 15.26
N GLU A 450 -40.34 9.16 15.36
CA GLU A 450 -41.78 9.36 15.21
C GLU A 450 -42.06 10.59 14.36
N GLY A 451 -42.66 10.33 13.22
CA GLY A 451 -43.62 11.11 12.44
C GLY A 451 -43.12 11.89 11.24
N PRO A 452 -43.98 12.17 10.25
CA PRO A 452 -45.13 11.39 9.76
C PRO A 452 -44.83 10.70 8.43
#